data_04f71395f26d14a540a31de86cf1c5c6
#
_entry.id   04f71395f26d14a540a31de86cf1c5c6
#
_cell.length_a   1.000
_cell.length_b   1.000
_cell.length_c   1.000
_cell.angle_alpha   90.00
_cell.angle_beta   90.00
_cell.angle_gamma   90.00
#
_symmetry.space_group_name_H-M   'P 1'
#
loop_
_entity.id
_entity.type
_entity.pdbx_description
1 polymer ?
#
loop_
_entity_poly.entity_id
_entity_poly.type
_entity_poly.pdbx_seq_one_letter_code
_entity_poly.pdbx_strand_id
1 'polypeptide(L)'
;MKIKFKENNTITSIKYKSFLFVKLPLLAILYAVVINYILSFKLTAISDLLTSKGIVPLMLIILLAYLAFKNYTSFKDLRENYKAKNIDGINILVKLIRIHDRVKVRELGFNKTIYNYTFSWEDIIFPAINNNINGSKLEPLVKKYSLQVLSMNIPAKMIGNVIYVDPKVVEECIKNDIEERNKLLNF
;
A
#
# COMPACT_ATOMS: atom_id res chain seq x y z
N MET A 1 2.84 9.48 -12.73
CA MET A 1 3.80 8.41 -12.44
C MET A 1 3.91 8.22 -10.93
N LYS A 2 4.18 7.03 -10.42
CA LYS A 2 4.33 6.75 -8.97
C LYS A 2 5.31 5.60 -8.78
N ILE A 3 6.04 5.62 -7.65
CA ILE A 3 6.91 4.51 -7.23
C ILE A 3 6.18 3.68 -6.17
N LYS A 4 6.19 2.37 -6.32
CA LYS A 4 5.65 1.41 -5.36
C LYS A 4 6.69 0.35 -5.03
N PHE A 5 6.72 -0.10 -3.79
CA PHE A 5 7.46 -1.30 -3.44
C PHE A 5 6.75 -2.55 -3.95
N LYS A 6 7.52 -3.44 -4.56
CA LYS A 6 7.02 -4.72 -5.03
C LYS A 6 6.69 -5.60 -3.83
N GLU A 7 5.43 -6.03 -3.73
CA GLU A 7 5.05 -7.04 -2.75
C GLU A 7 5.58 -8.42 -3.17
N ASN A 8 5.81 -9.28 -2.17
CA ASN A 8 6.18 -10.68 -2.45
C ASN A 8 5.10 -11.33 -3.34
N ASN A 9 5.53 -11.94 -4.44
CA ASN A 9 4.65 -12.53 -5.45
C ASN A 9 3.64 -13.53 -4.87
N THR A 10 4.08 -14.35 -3.90
CA THR A 10 3.21 -15.34 -3.25
C THR A 10 2.14 -14.65 -2.41
N ILE A 11 2.52 -13.64 -1.61
CA ILE A 11 1.61 -12.88 -0.75
C ILE A 11 0.58 -12.13 -1.61
N THR A 12 1.01 -11.46 -2.68
CA THR A 12 0.10 -10.75 -3.60
C THR A 12 -0.91 -11.70 -4.24
N SER A 13 -0.45 -12.89 -4.66
CA SER A 13 -1.33 -13.91 -5.25
C SER A 13 -2.37 -14.41 -4.23
N ILE A 14 -1.94 -14.69 -2.99
CA ILE A 14 -2.83 -15.14 -1.92
C ILE A 14 -3.84 -14.03 -1.58
N LYS A 15 -3.41 -12.79 -1.40
CA LYS A 15 -4.28 -11.65 -1.11
C LYS A 15 -5.33 -11.45 -2.22
N TYR A 16 -4.93 -11.52 -3.49
CA TYR A 16 -5.82 -11.35 -4.63
C TYR A 16 -6.86 -12.47 -4.70
N LYS A 17 -6.44 -13.73 -4.58
CA LYS A 17 -7.34 -14.88 -4.55
C LYS A 17 -8.29 -14.82 -3.35
N SER A 18 -7.79 -14.53 -2.16
CA SER A 18 -8.61 -14.38 -0.96
C SER A 18 -9.63 -13.26 -1.11
N PHE A 19 -9.26 -12.14 -1.75
CA PHE A 19 -10.21 -11.07 -2.02
C PHE A 19 -11.35 -11.55 -2.94
N LEU A 20 -11.03 -12.25 -4.04
CA LEU A 20 -12.02 -12.72 -5.01
C LEU A 20 -12.94 -13.81 -4.46
N PHE A 21 -12.36 -14.82 -3.80
CA PHE A 21 -13.11 -16.03 -3.42
C PHE A 21 -13.70 -15.99 -2.01
N VAL A 22 -13.21 -15.13 -1.14
CA VAL A 22 -13.72 -15.03 0.24
C VAL A 22 -14.35 -13.67 0.49
N LYS A 23 -13.59 -12.57 0.31
CA LYS A 23 -14.05 -11.25 0.71
C LYS A 23 -15.18 -10.74 -0.17
N LEU A 24 -15.11 -10.92 -1.48
CA LEU A 24 -16.12 -10.42 -2.43
C LEU A 24 -17.48 -11.13 -2.24
N PRO A 25 -17.57 -12.47 -2.12
CA PRO A 25 -18.84 -13.14 -1.79
C PRO A 25 -19.42 -12.70 -0.44
N LEU A 26 -18.60 -12.58 0.60
CA LEU A 26 -19.06 -12.11 1.92
C LEU A 26 -19.63 -10.69 1.84
N LEU A 27 -18.98 -9.79 1.09
CA LEU A 27 -19.48 -8.45 0.85
C LEU A 27 -20.81 -8.46 0.08
N ALA A 28 -20.94 -9.32 -0.94
CA ALA A 28 -22.19 -9.45 -1.69
C ALA A 28 -23.35 -9.89 -0.79
N ILE A 29 -23.13 -10.86 0.09
CA ILE A 29 -24.12 -11.30 1.08
C ILE A 29 -24.47 -10.15 2.03
N LEU A 30 -23.46 -9.45 2.57
CA LEU A 30 -23.67 -8.32 3.46
C LEU A 30 -24.51 -7.22 2.79
N TYR A 31 -24.18 -6.86 1.54
CA TYR A 31 -24.94 -5.87 0.79
C TYR A 31 -26.38 -6.32 0.54
N ALA A 32 -26.59 -7.59 0.16
CA ALA A 32 -27.92 -8.13 -0.04
C ALA A 32 -28.79 -8.04 1.22
N VAL A 33 -28.22 -8.41 2.39
CA VAL A 33 -28.92 -8.33 3.68
C VAL A 33 -29.28 -6.87 4.02
N VAL A 34 -28.31 -5.95 3.90
CA VAL A 34 -28.53 -4.54 4.25
C VAL A 34 -29.51 -3.87 3.28
N ILE A 35 -29.42 -4.17 1.98
CA ILE A 35 -30.37 -3.64 0.98
C ILE A 35 -31.78 -4.16 1.29
N ASN A 36 -31.93 -5.45 1.58
CA ASN A 36 -33.22 -6.02 1.93
C ASN A 36 -33.80 -5.38 3.20
N TYR A 37 -32.96 -5.12 4.19
CA TYR A 37 -33.34 -4.37 5.39
C TYR A 37 -33.80 -2.94 5.05
N ILE A 38 -33.05 -2.20 4.22
CA ILE A 38 -33.42 -0.85 3.77
C ILE A 38 -34.79 -0.87 3.04
N LEU A 39 -35.01 -1.84 2.15
CA LEU A 39 -36.23 -1.99 1.43
C LEU A 39 -37.46 -2.34 2.32
N SER A 40 -37.21 -2.88 3.52
CA SER A 40 -38.30 -3.13 4.49
C SER A 40 -38.85 -1.85 5.12
N PHE A 41 -38.14 -0.73 5.05
CA PHE A 41 -38.63 0.56 5.49
C PHE A 41 -39.62 1.13 4.45
N LYS A 42 -40.90 1.07 4.76
CA LYS A 42 -41.95 1.70 3.95
C LYS A 42 -41.98 3.21 4.24
N LEU A 43 -41.29 3.99 3.42
CA LEU A 43 -41.39 5.46 3.46
C LEU A 43 -42.68 5.88 2.75
N THR A 44 -43.63 6.45 3.49
CA THR A 44 -44.93 6.83 2.96
C THR A 44 -44.99 8.31 2.60
N ALA A 45 -44.12 9.13 3.17
CA ALA A 45 -44.10 10.56 2.91
C ALA A 45 -42.64 11.11 2.97
N ILE A 46 -42.40 12.25 2.33
CA ILE A 46 -41.11 12.96 2.36
C ILE A 46 -40.74 13.38 3.79
N SER A 47 -41.72 13.70 4.63
CA SER A 47 -41.55 14.01 6.04
C SER A 47 -40.90 12.85 6.83
N ASP A 48 -41.07 11.60 6.40
CA ASP A 48 -40.50 10.43 7.04
C ASP A 48 -39.00 10.37 6.90
N LEU A 49 -38.41 11.08 5.91
CA LEU A 49 -36.95 11.18 5.72
C LEU A 49 -36.27 11.90 6.87
N LEU A 50 -36.94 12.83 7.53
CA LEU A 50 -36.43 13.60 8.67
C LEU A 50 -36.68 12.91 10.02
N THR A 51 -37.40 11.80 10.02
CA THR A 51 -37.66 11.00 11.21
C THR A 51 -36.65 9.87 11.34
N SER A 52 -36.59 9.19 12.48
CA SER A 52 -35.76 8.01 12.68
C SER A 52 -35.99 6.91 11.62
N LYS A 53 -37.20 6.86 11.01
CA LYS A 53 -37.54 5.89 9.95
C LYS A 53 -36.79 6.16 8.64
N GLY A 54 -36.49 7.41 8.31
CA GLY A 54 -35.76 7.78 7.09
C GLY A 54 -34.25 7.96 7.33
N ILE A 55 -33.84 8.50 8.49
CA ILE A 55 -32.45 8.76 8.82
C ILE A 55 -31.63 7.46 8.85
N VAL A 56 -32.15 6.38 9.45
CA VAL A 56 -31.44 5.10 9.55
C VAL A 56 -31.13 4.49 8.16
N PRO A 57 -32.11 4.31 7.25
CA PRO A 57 -31.82 3.80 5.91
C PRO A 57 -30.87 4.74 5.13
N LEU A 58 -30.98 6.06 5.27
CA LEU A 58 -30.07 7.01 4.63
C LEU A 58 -28.64 6.83 5.10
N MET A 59 -28.40 6.73 6.41
CA MET A 59 -27.08 6.45 6.97
C MET A 59 -26.51 5.12 6.50
N LEU A 60 -27.34 4.08 6.38
CA LEU A 60 -26.93 2.77 5.86
C LEU A 60 -26.54 2.85 4.39
N ILE A 61 -27.26 3.61 3.56
CA ILE A 61 -26.89 3.83 2.16
C ILE A 61 -25.54 4.53 2.05
N ILE A 62 -25.30 5.58 2.83
CA ILE A 62 -24.02 6.30 2.86
C ILE A 62 -22.88 5.35 3.29
N LEU A 63 -23.11 4.55 4.33
CA LEU A 63 -22.14 3.57 4.81
C LEU A 63 -21.82 2.51 3.74
N LEU A 64 -22.84 1.98 3.06
CA LEU A 64 -22.65 1.02 1.96
C LEU A 64 -21.86 1.64 0.81
N ALA A 65 -22.18 2.87 0.41
CA ALA A 65 -21.44 3.59 -0.63
C ALA A 65 -19.97 3.77 -0.26
N TYR A 66 -19.68 4.18 0.98
CA TYR A 66 -18.32 4.31 1.50
C TYR A 66 -17.58 2.96 1.49
N LEU A 67 -18.21 1.89 1.97
CA LEU A 67 -17.61 0.55 1.98
C LEU A 67 -17.36 0.04 0.55
N ALA A 68 -18.29 0.28 -0.39
CA ALA A 68 -18.13 -0.07 -1.79
C ALA A 68 -16.93 0.65 -2.40
N PHE A 69 -16.81 1.95 -2.20
CA PHE A 69 -15.69 2.75 -2.68
C PHE A 69 -14.34 2.27 -2.11
N LYS A 70 -14.26 2.05 -0.79
CA LYS A 70 -13.07 1.54 -0.11
C LYS A 70 -12.66 0.16 -0.61
N ASN A 71 -13.61 -0.73 -0.84
CA ASN A 71 -13.32 -2.07 -1.36
C ASN A 71 -12.92 -2.03 -2.84
N TYR A 72 -13.52 -1.15 -3.64
CA TYR A 72 -13.14 -0.94 -5.03
C TYR A 72 -11.70 -0.46 -5.16
N THR A 73 -11.30 0.56 -4.38
CA THR A 73 -9.92 1.07 -4.41
C THR A 73 -8.91 0.00 -3.99
N SER A 74 -9.22 -0.75 -2.91
CA SER A 74 -8.38 -1.88 -2.47
C SER A 74 -8.27 -2.97 -3.53
N PHE A 75 -9.36 -3.31 -4.21
CA PHE A 75 -9.37 -4.30 -5.28
C PHE A 75 -8.55 -3.84 -6.48
N LYS A 76 -8.70 -2.57 -6.88
CA LYS A 76 -7.92 -1.98 -7.96
C LYS A 76 -6.42 -2.09 -7.71
N ASP A 77 -5.97 -1.71 -6.51
CA ASP A 77 -4.56 -1.81 -6.11
C ASP A 77 -4.05 -3.27 -6.11
N LEU A 78 -4.84 -4.21 -5.57
CA LEU A 78 -4.49 -5.63 -5.58
C LEU A 78 -4.41 -6.19 -7.01
N ARG A 79 -5.33 -5.80 -7.88
CA ARG A 79 -5.34 -6.21 -9.29
C ARG A 79 -4.14 -5.65 -10.05
N GLU A 80 -3.79 -4.38 -9.84
CA GLU A 80 -2.60 -3.77 -10.44
C GLU A 80 -1.33 -4.51 -10.01
N ASN A 81 -1.17 -4.75 -8.71
CA ASN A 81 -0.01 -5.48 -8.18
C ASN A 81 0.05 -6.94 -8.68
N TYR A 82 -1.11 -7.60 -8.80
CA TYR A 82 -1.18 -8.96 -9.34
C TYR A 82 -0.84 -9.02 -10.83
N LYS A 83 -1.32 -8.06 -11.63
CA LYS A 83 -0.97 -7.95 -13.04
C LYS A 83 0.51 -7.64 -13.25
N ALA A 84 1.05 -6.71 -12.46
CA ALA A 84 2.46 -6.32 -12.53
C ALA A 84 3.43 -7.49 -12.29
N LYS A 85 2.97 -8.55 -11.62
CA LYS A 85 3.74 -9.78 -11.42
C LYS A 85 4.10 -10.49 -12.73
N ASN A 86 3.18 -10.50 -13.69
CA ASN A 86 3.25 -11.33 -14.90
C ASN A 86 3.61 -10.51 -16.16
N ILE A 87 3.84 -9.20 -16.01
CA ILE A 87 4.19 -8.33 -17.15
C ILE A 87 5.70 -8.08 -17.12
N ASP A 88 6.35 -8.32 -18.22
CA ASP A 88 7.73 -7.90 -18.44
C ASP A 88 7.78 -6.38 -18.52
N GLY A 89 8.42 -5.78 -17.52
CA GLY A 89 8.62 -4.33 -17.44
C GLY A 89 9.99 -3.95 -17.98
N ILE A 90 10.15 -2.67 -18.26
CA ILE A 90 11.45 -2.08 -18.64
C ILE A 90 12.31 -1.98 -17.38
N ASN A 91 13.53 -2.52 -17.44
CA ASN A 91 14.49 -2.36 -16.36
C ASN A 91 15.03 -0.93 -16.38
N ILE A 92 14.94 -0.26 -15.26
CA ILE A 92 15.42 1.12 -15.07
C ILE A 92 16.23 1.22 -13.77
N LEU A 93 17.00 2.29 -13.66
CA LEU A 93 17.68 2.65 -12.41
C LEU A 93 16.94 3.83 -11.78
N VAL A 94 16.56 3.72 -10.52
CA VAL A 94 16.05 4.82 -9.72
C VAL A 94 17.05 5.18 -8.64
N LYS A 95 17.20 6.45 -8.34
CA LYS A 95 18.13 6.92 -7.32
C LYS A 95 17.41 7.01 -5.97
N LEU A 96 17.90 6.29 -4.97
CA LEU A 96 17.44 6.47 -3.60
C LEU A 96 18.11 7.71 -3.01
N ILE A 97 17.32 8.73 -2.68
CA ILE A 97 17.82 10.02 -2.16
C ILE A 97 17.83 10.00 -0.64
N ARG A 98 16.75 9.54 -0.02
CA ARG A 98 16.56 9.63 1.42
C ARG A 98 15.63 8.55 1.95
N ILE A 99 15.92 8.12 3.17
CA ILE A 99 15.02 7.30 3.97
C ILE A 99 14.57 8.18 5.12
N HIS A 100 13.26 8.47 5.18
CA HIS A 100 12.70 9.30 6.23
C HIS A 100 12.42 8.50 7.48
N ASP A 101 12.40 9.21 8.60
CA ASP A 101 12.08 8.63 9.88
C ASP A 101 10.72 7.94 9.89
N ARG A 102 10.70 7.03 10.71
CA ARG A 102 9.75 6.09 11.21
C ARG A 102 8.40 6.72 11.58
N VAL A 103 7.34 6.36 10.88
CA VAL A 103 5.98 6.60 11.34
C VAL A 103 5.48 5.34 12.05
N LYS A 104 5.22 5.44 13.36
CA LYS A 104 4.53 4.38 14.10
C LYS A 104 3.05 4.45 13.76
N VAL A 105 2.54 3.47 13.02
CA VAL A 105 1.12 3.32 12.76
C VAL A 105 0.57 2.24 13.66
N ARG A 106 -0.48 2.56 14.38
CA ARG A 106 -1.21 1.59 15.21
C ARG A 106 -2.28 0.93 14.35
N GLU A 107 -1.99 -0.26 13.84
CA GLU A 107 -2.96 -1.10 13.14
C GLU A 107 -3.36 -2.27 14.03
N LEU A 108 -4.66 -2.45 14.29
CA LEU A 108 -5.23 -3.58 15.03
C LEU A 108 -4.57 -3.87 16.40
N GLY A 109 -4.17 -2.82 17.13
CA GLY A 109 -3.52 -2.97 18.43
C GLY A 109 -2.01 -3.21 18.39
N PHE A 110 -1.41 -3.43 17.23
CA PHE A 110 0.02 -3.62 17.06
C PHE A 110 0.71 -2.36 16.55
N ASN A 111 1.85 -2.02 17.14
CA ASN A 111 2.70 -0.94 16.65
C ASN A 111 3.47 -1.43 15.43
N LYS A 112 3.13 -0.91 14.25
CA LYS A 112 3.86 -1.17 13.00
C LYS A 112 4.72 0.03 12.66
N THR A 113 5.99 -0.23 12.36
CA THR A 113 6.90 0.80 11.87
C THR A 113 6.84 0.83 10.35
N ILE A 114 6.57 2.00 9.80
CA ILE A 114 6.53 2.25 8.37
C ILE A 114 7.66 3.21 8.03
N TYR A 115 8.48 2.87 7.03
CA TYR A 115 9.53 3.74 6.52
C TYR A 115 9.09 4.40 5.23
N ASN A 116 9.32 5.71 5.15
CA ASN A 116 9.11 6.49 3.95
C ASN A 116 10.44 6.64 3.22
N TYR A 117 10.44 6.30 1.94
CA TYR A 117 11.59 6.43 1.06
C TYR A 117 11.35 7.53 0.06
N THR A 118 12.40 8.25 -0.30
CA THR A 118 12.36 9.22 -1.39
C THR A 118 13.28 8.74 -2.50
N PHE A 119 12.72 8.53 -3.66
CA PHE A 119 13.45 8.16 -4.88
C PHE A 119 13.41 9.31 -5.88
N SER A 120 14.40 9.35 -6.76
CA SER A 120 14.40 10.19 -7.95
C SER A 120 14.55 9.33 -9.19
N TRP A 121 13.84 9.71 -10.23
CA TRP A 121 13.98 9.18 -11.57
C TRP A 121 13.73 10.31 -12.56
N GLU A 122 14.68 10.53 -13.51
CA GLU A 122 14.64 11.65 -14.46
C GLU A 122 14.38 13.00 -13.74
N ASP A 123 15.12 13.27 -12.66
CA ASP A 123 15.03 14.48 -11.83
C ASP A 123 13.68 14.72 -11.12
N ILE A 124 12.72 13.82 -11.26
CA ILE A 124 11.45 13.88 -10.55
C ILE A 124 11.57 13.08 -9.24
N ILE A 125 11.10 13.70 -8.15
CA ILE A 125 11.14 13.12 -6.82
C ILE A 125 9.83 12.40 -6.52
N PHE A 126 9.93 11.15 -6.08
CA PHE A 126 8.79 10.29 -5.75
C PHE A 126 8.88 9.79 -4.31
N PRO A 127 7.89 10.06 -3.46
CA PRO A 127 7.77 9.37 -2.18
C PRO A 127 7.25 7.94 -2.37
N ALA A 128 7.80 7.01 -1.61
CA ALA A 128 7.33 5.63 -1.57
C ALA A 128 7.28 5.11 -0.14
N ILE A 129 6.20 4.40 0.20
CA ILE A 129 5.97 3.82 1.53
C ILE A 129 6.18 2.33 1.45
N ASN A 130 7.05 1.79 2.29
CA ASN A 130 7.24 0.35 2.42
C ASN A 130 6.57 -0.18 3.68
N ASN A 131 5.47 -0.88 3.50
CA ASN A 131 4.70 -1.50 4.59
C ASN A 131 5.21 -2.90 4.98
N ASN A 132 6.16 -3.47 4.24
CA ASN A 132 6.54 -4.88 4.34
C ASN A 132 7.94 -5.12 4.92
N ILE A 133 8.68 -4.08 5.29
CA ILE A 133 9.99 -4.25 5.92
C ILE A 133 9.77 -4.71 7.36
N ASN A 134 10.25 -5.91 7.67
CA ASN A 134 10.44 -6.34 9.05
C ASN A 134 11.44 -5.38 9.70
N GLY A 135 10.95 -4.39 10.43
CA GLY A 135 11.74 -3.32 11.04
C GLY A 135 12.89 -3.79 11.93
N SER A 136 12.87 -5.06 12.35
CA SER A 136 13.89 -5.63 13.23
C SER A 136 15.29 -5.77 12.62
N LYS A 137 15.39 -6.00 11.29
CA LYS A 137 16.70 -6.20 10.63
C LYS A 137 17.28 -4.90 10.05
N LEU A 138 16.44 -4.01 9.56
CA LEU A 138 16.85 -2.74 8.95
C LEU A 138 16.85 -1.56 9.95
N GLU A 139 16.19 -1.72 11.10
CA GLU A 139 16.03 -0.62 12.06
C GLU A 139 17.36 0.01 12.51
N PRO A 140 18.42 -0.75 12.89
CA PRO A 140 19.71 -0.17 13.24
C PRO A 140 20.40 0.49 12.03
N LEU A 141 20.22 -0.05 10.83
CA LEU A 141 20.82 0.47 9.60
C LEU A 141 20.13 1.77 9.18
N VAL A 142 18.80 1.79 9.14
CA VAL A 142 18.01 2.97 8.77
C VAL A 142 18.21 4.10 9.78
N LYS A 143 18.35 3.80 11.06
CA LYS A 143 18.62 4.79 12.11
C LYS A 143 19.97 5.50 11.91
N LYS A 144 20.98 4.77 11.43
CA LYS A 144 22.30 5.33 11.10
C LYS A 144 22.27 6.18 9.82
N TYR A 145 21.37 5.89 8.88
CA TYR A 145 21.29 6.54 7.55
C TYR A 145 20.12 7.51 7.39
N SER A 146 19.15 7.53 8.33
CA SER A 146 17.97 8.42 8.25
C SER A 146 18.31 9.92 8.23
N LEU A 147 19.53 10.28 8.62
CA LEU A 147 20.04 11.67 8.64
C LEU A 147 20.92 12.00 7.43
N GLN A 148 21.23 11.04 6.56
CA GLN A 148 22.15 11.24 5.45
C GLN A 148 21.42 11.31 4.12
N VAL A 149 21.86 12.21 3.25
CA VAL A 149 21.47 12.22 1.84
C VAL A 149 22.13 11.00 1.18
N LEU A 150 21.31 10.04 0.77
CA LEU A 150 21.76 8.86 0.06
C LEU A 150 21.81 9.18 -1.44
N SER A 151 22.71 8.54 -2.15
CA SER A 151 22.80 8.67 -3.62
C SER A 151 23.09 7.30 -4.22
N MET A 152 22.17 6.37 -4.00
CA MET A 152 22.30 4.99 -4.46
C MET A 152 21.40 4.73 -5.66
N ASN A 153 21.95 4.11 -6.70
CA ASN A 153 21.17 3.62 -7.81
C ASN A 153 20.56 2.26 -7.48
N ILE A 154 19.24 2.17 -7.51
CA ILE A 154 18.47 0.98 -7.20
C ILE A 154 17.85 0.44 -8.48
N PRO A 155 18.12 -0.82 -8.86
CA PRO A 155 17.42 -1.48 -9.96
C PRO A 155 15.91 -1.55 -9.70
N ALA A 156 15.12 -1.14 -10.68
CA ALA A 156 13.67 -1.12 -10.61
C ALA A 156 13.05 -1.57 -11.94
N LYS A 157 11.79 -1.95 -11.91
CA LYS A 157 11.00 -2.27 -13.12
C LYS A 157 9.91 -1.25 -13.34
N MET A 158 9.86 -0.65 -14.51
CA MET A 158 8.77 0.22 -14.93
C MET A 158 7.74 -0.57 -15.72
N ILE A 159 6.47 -0.49 -15.27
CA ILE A 159 5.32 -1.12 -15.92
C ILE A 159 4.24 -0.05 -16.09
N GLY A 160 4.03 0.40 -17.31
CA GLY A 160 3.18 1.56 -17.59
C GLY A 160 3.65 2.80 -16.83
N ASN A 161 2.77 3.42 -16.05
CA ASN A 161 3.08 4.61 -15.25
C ASN A 161 3.50 4.32 -13.80
N VAL A 162 3.89 3.08 -13.49
CA VAL A 162 4.29 2.67 -12.14
C VAL A 162 5.67 2.06 -12.17
N ILE A 163 6.54 2.56 -11.32
CA ILE A 163 7.88 2.01 -11.06
C ILE A 163 7.79 1.09 -9.84
N TYR A 164 8.20 -0.15 -10.01
CA TYR A 164 8.24 -1.15 -8.94
C TYR A 164 9.67 -1.36 -8.46
N VAL A 165 9.88 -1.12 -7.16
CA VAL A 165 11.17 -1.31 -6.48
C VAL A 165 11.06 -2.56 -5.60
N ASP A 166 12.03 -3.46 -5.70
CA ASP A 166 12.07 -4.64 -4.83
C ASP A 166 12.68 -4.28 -3.47
N PRO A 167 11.96 -4.48 -2.35
CA PRO A 167 12.48 -4.18 -1.02
C PRO A 167 13.78 -4.90 -0.69
N LYS A 168 13.95 -6.13 -1.18
CA LYS A 168 15.17 -6.92 -0.93
C LYS A 168 16.38 -6.32 -1.63
N VAL A 169 16.19 -5.83 -2.85
CA VAL A 169 17.27 -5.17 -3.61
C VAL A 169 17.68 -3.87 -2.92
N VAL A 170 16.72 -3.09 -2.41
CA VAL A 170 17.02 -1.88 -1.63
C VAL A 170 17.83 -2.23 -0.38
N GLU A 171 17.43 -3.29 0.35
CA GLU A 171 18.14 -3.75 1.54
C GLU A 171 19.57 -4.18 1.22
N GLU A 172 19.76 -4.89 0.13
CA GLU A 172 21.06 -5.38 -0.34
C GLU A 172 21.97 -4.21 -0.76
N CYS A 173 21.45 -3.25 -1.52
CA CYS A 173 22.20 -2.06 -1.90
C CYS A 173 22.64 -1.24 -0.67
N ILE A 174 21.77 -1.08 0.33
CA ILE A 174 22.11 -0.40 1.58
C ILE A 174 23.24 -1.14 2.33
N LYS A 175 23.17 -2.47 2.41
CA LYS A 175 24.22 -3.26 3.06
C LYS A 175 25.56 -3.12 2.36
N ASN A 176 25.57 -3.23 1.04
CA ASN A 176 26.79 -3.13 0.24
C ASN A 176 27.43 -1.74 0.40
N ASP A 177 26.64 -0.66 0.37
CA ASP A 177 27.14 0.71 0.61
C ASP A 177 27.79 0.85 2.01
N ILE A 178 27.20 0.20 3.02
CA ILE A 178 27.77 0.19 4.38
C ILE A 178 29.08 -0.54 4.43
N GLU A 179 29.16 -1.69 3.81
CA GLU A 179 30.38 -2.51 3.79
C GLU A 179 31.51 -1.78 3.05
N GLU A 180 31.21 -1.12 1.94
CA GLU A 180 32.18 -0.30 1.21
C GLU A 180 32.70 0.88 2.05
N ARG A 181 31.80 1.62 2.71
CA ARG A 181 32.20 2.74 3.59
C ARG A 181 33.00 2.28 4.80
N ASN A 182 32.64 1.15 5.38
CA ASN A 182 33.41 0.60 6.50
C ASN A 182 34.83 0.14 6.08
N LYS A 183 34.98 -0.37 4.86
CA LYS A 183 36.30 -0.69 4.30
C LYS A 183 37.14 0.56 4.11
N LEU A 184 36.55 1.66 3.64
CA LEU A 184 37.24 2.93 3.44
C LEU A 184 37.63 3.65 4.75
N LEU A 185 36.91 3.38 5.84
CA LEU A 185 37.20 3.98 7.16
C LEU A 185 38.24 3.20 7.97
N ASN A 186 38.55 1.98 7.56
CA ASN A 186 39.57 1.12 8.23
C ASN A 186 40.93 1.17 7.53
N PHE A 187 41.11 2.09 6.61
CA PHE A 187 42.39 2.51 6.03
C PHE A 187 42.74 3.88 6.59
#